data_05e59406ea640ad3fad22b92d51625b5
#
_entry.id   05e59406ea640ad3fad22b92d51625b5
#
_cell.length_a   1.000
_cell.length_b   1.000
_cell.length_c   1.000
_cell.angle_alpha   90.00
_cell.angle_beta   90.00
_cell.angle_gamma   90.00
#
_symmetry.space_group_name_H-M   'P 1'
#
loop_
_entity.id
_entity.type
_entity.pdbx_description
1 polymer ?
#
loop_
_entity_poly.entity_id
_entity_poly.type
_entity_poly.pdbx_seq_one_letter_code
_entity_poly.pdbx_strand_id
1 'polypeptide(L)'
;MSQAVPHPPLFLKSCYSNLIVISRLGIIADIHANVFALEAVLAHATGRGITAFVNLGDTLYGPLRPHATFERLLQENVLMTILGNQDRMICEATQQDLARFPTLAYVIRDLGEEPIHWLSNLPKTAVYDRDVFMCHGTPRSDTDYLLEDVIEGQPAVRSDAAIAELLSGVHQAIVLCGHTHVPRVVQLENGQIVINPGSVGVPAYDDIEPVKHRMEIFSPHACYAILEQSDAGWNVSLERVAYDHHKAAELARSMNRDDWAQGIATGRMK
;
A
#
# COMPACT_ATOMS: atom_id res chain seq x y z
N MET A 1 36.02 -54.89 -39.97
CA MET A 1 35.49 -53.58 -40.42
C MET A 1 34.10 -53.42 -39.81
N SER A 2 34.01 -52.76 -38.65
CA SER A 2 32.76 -52.54 -37.95
C SER A 2 32.37 -51.06 -38.12
N GLN A 3 31.25 -50.80 -38.77
CA GLN A 3 30.73 -49.44 -39.00
C GLN A 3 30.02 -48.98 -37.73
N ALA A 4 30.48 -47.88 -37.20
CA ALA A 4 29.84 -47.14 -36.09
C ALA A 4 28.60 -46.39 -36.59
N VAL A 5 27.45 -46.59 -35.97
CA VAL A 5 26.20 -45.85 -36.20
C VAL A 5 26.28 -44.55 -35.42
N PRO A 6 26.01 -43.38 -36.03
CA PRO A 6 26.00 -42.12 -35.30
C PRO A 6 24.70 -41.94 -34.51
N HIS A 7 24.84 -41.65 -33.19
CA HIS A 7 23.72 -41.27 -32.32
C HIS A 7 23.22 -39.86 -32.70
N PRO A 8 21.89 -39.62 -32.69
CA PRO A 8 21.36 -38.29 -32.92
C PRO A 8 21.61 -37.37 -31.70
N PRO A 9 21.71 -36.04 -31.91
CA PRO A 9 22.02 -35.11 -30.86
C PRO A 9 20.85 -34.98 -29.86
N LEU A 10 21.20 -34.97 -28.58
CA LEU A 10 20.32 -34.68 -27.46
C LEU A 10 19.74 -33.26 -27.64
N PHE A 11 18.45 -33.19 -27.97
CA PHE A 11 17.69 -31.97 -27.87
C PHE A 11 17.67 -31.52 -26.41
N LEU A 12 18.35 -30.42 -26.12
CA LEU A 12 18.16 -29.63 -24.91
C LEU A 12 16.70 -29.21 -24.85
N LYS A 13 15.92 -29.89 -24.00
CA LYS A 13 14.61 -29.37 -23.58
C LYS A 13 14.86 -28.06 -22.86
N SER A 14 14.56 -26.96 -23.53
CA SER A 14 14.41 -25.64 -22.92
C SER A 14 13.39 -25.76 -21.79
N CYS A 15 13.87 -25.73 -20.56
CA CYS A 15 13.02 -25.49 -19.40
C CYS A 15 12.54 -24.04 -19.47
N TYR A 16 11.46 -23.80 -20.21
CA TYR A 16 10.62 -22.64 -19.91
C TYR A 16 9.98 -22.94 -18.56
N SER A 17 10.55 -22.38 -17.49
CA SER A 17 9.85 -22.22 -16.25
C SER A 17 8.55 -21.47 -16.58
N ASN A 18 7.41 -22.11 -16.38
CA ASN A 18 6.10 -21.46 -16.38
C ASN A 18 6.14 -20.40 -15.26
N LEU A 19 6.56 -19.19 -15.60
CA LEU A 19 6.26 -18.00 -14.81
C LEU A 19 4.73 -17.94 -14.79
N ILE A 20 4.13 -18.20 -13.65
CA ILE A 20 2.71 -17.93 -13.42
C ILE A 20 2.60 -16.41 -13.51
N VAL A 21 2.19 -15.92 -14.67
CA VAL A 21 1.84 -14.51 -14.82
C VAL A 21 0.59 -14.30 -13.98
N ILE A 22 0.72 -13.59 -12.87
CA ILE A 22 -0.41 -13.24 -12.04
C ILE A 22 -1.20 -12.19 -12.80
N SER A 23 -2.27 -12.60 -13.44
CA SER A 23 -3.13 -11.71 -14.24
C SER A 23 -4.00 -10.79 -13.38
N ARG A 24 -4.10 -11.05 -12.06
CA ARG A 24 -4.94 -10.29 -11.13
C ARG A 24 -4.20 -10.08 -9.81
N LEU A 25 -4.07 -8.83 -9.39
CA LEU A 25 -3.30 -8.42 -8.24
C LEU A 25 -4.14 -7.52 -7.32
N GLY A 26 -4.19 -7.83 -6.03
CA GLY A 26 -4.71 -6.93 -5.00
C GLY A 26 -3.65 -5.89 -4.62
N ILE A 27 -4.04 -4.64 -4.56
CA ILE A 27 -3.17 -3.53 -4.16
C ILE A 27 -3.71 -2.97 -2.86
N ILE A 28 -2.94 -3.11 -1.78
CA ILE A 28 -3.24 -2.58 -0.45
C ILE A 28 -2.21 -1.53 -0.04
N ALA A 29 -2.63 -0.56 0.75
CA ALA A 29 -1.80 0.50 1.28
C ALA A 29 -2.37 1.02 2.60
N ASP A 30 -1.55 1.67 3.40
CA ASP A 30 -1.98 2.47 4.52
C ASP A 30 -2.90 1.66 5.48
N ILE A 31 -2.40 0.48 5.89
CA ILE A 31 -3.13 -0.47 6.75
C ILE A 31 -3.21 0.08 8.18
N HIS A 32 -2.16 0.78 8.62
CA HIS A 32 -2.11 1.48 9.89
C HIS A 32 -2.54 0.64 11.10
N ALA A 33 -1.97 -0.56 11.20
CA ALA A 33 -2.24 -1.47 12.31
C ALA A 33 -3.74 -1.85 12.49
N ASN A 34 -4.58 -1.61 11.47
CA ASN A 34 -6.01 -1.91 11.51
C ASN A 34 -6.30 -3.33 10.99
N VAL A 35 -6.03 -4.31 11.84
CA VAL A 35 -6.27 -5.72 11.51
C VAL A 35 -7.74 -6.01 11.16
N PHE A 36 -8.70 -5.28 11.76
CA PHE A 36 -10.14 -5.46 11.47
C PHE A 36 -10.48 -5.11 10.02
N ALA A 37 -9.93 -4.01 9.53
CA ALA A 37 -10.09 -3.60 8.14
C ALA A 37 -9.33 -4.53 7.19
N LEU A 38 -8.09 -4.92 7.55
CA LEU A 38 -7.28 -5.84 6.77
C LEU A 38 -7.99 -7.19 6.57
N GLU A 39 -8.52 -7.79 7.63
CA GLU A 39 -9.26 -9.05 7.54
C GLU A 39 -10.46 -8.97 6.59
N ALA A 40 -11.21 -7.87 6.66
CA ALA A 40 -12.36 -7.66 5.77
C ALA A 40 -11.94 -7.49 4.31
N VAL A 41 -10.86 -6.73 4.04
CA VAL A 41 -10.30 -6.56 2.69
C VAL A 41 -9.83 -7.89 2.13
N LEU A 42 -9.07 -8.68 2.90
CA LEU A 42 -8.56 -9.98 2.47
C LEU A 42 -9.69 -10.97 2.17
N ALA A 43 -10.71 -11.02 3.04
CA ALA A 43 -11.89 -11.87 2.81
C ALA A 43 -12.67 -11.45 1.55
N HIS A 44 -12.89 -10.14 1.35
CA HIS A 44 -13.55 -9.62 0.16
C HIS A 44 -12.73 -9.92 -1.11
N ALA A 45 -11.42 -9.68 -1.08
CA ALA A 45 -10.52 -9.96 -2.21
C ALA A 45 -10.50 -11.45 -2.58
N THR A 46 -10.45 -12.34 -1.59
CA THR A 46 -10.55 -13.81 -1.80
C THR A 46 -11.88 -14.17 -2.48
N GLY A 47 -13.00 -13.57 -2.04
CA GLY A 47 -14.32 -13.75 -2.68
C GLY A 47 -14.36 -13.24 -4.13
N ARG A 48 -13.48 -12.33 -4.51
CA ARG A 48 -13.27 -11.82 -5.88
C ARG A 48 -12.23 -12.63 -6.66
N GLY A 49 -11.69 -13.69 -6.08
CA GLY A 49 -10.66 -14.55 -6.71
C GLY A 49 -9.26 -13.93 -6.72
N ILE A 50 -9.00 -12.93 -5.89
CA ILE A 50 -7.66 -12.37 -5.70
C ILE A 50 -6.92 -13.22 -4.67
N THR A 51 -5.73 -13.72 -5.04
CA THR A 51 -4.90 -14.60 -4.22
C THR A 51 -3.47 -14.09 -4.05
N ALA A 52 -3.16 -12.93 -4.60
CA ALA A 52 -1.85 -12.31 -4.51
C ALA A 52 -1.99 -10.80 -4.33
N PHE A 53 -1.11 -10.23 -3.50
CA PHE A 53 -1.16 -8.83 -3.12
C PHE A 53 0.21 -8.16 -3.26
N VAL A 54 0.18 -6.83 -3.44
CA VAL A 54 1.30 -5.94 -3.15
C VAL A 54 0.86 -4.92 -2.09
N ASN A 55 1.80 -4.51 -1.24
CA ASN A 55 1.55 -3.57 -0.15
C ASN A 55 2.44 -2.32 -0.31
N LEU A 56 1.82 -1.16 -0.32
CA LEU A 56 2.47 0.12 -0.61
C LEU A 56 2.97 0.86 0.65
N GLY A 57 3.06 0.17 1.78
CA GLY A 57 3.60 0.73 3.02
C GLY A 57 2.55 1.32 3.96
N ASP A 58 3.03 1.97 5.01
CA ASP A 58 2.27 2.41 6.18
C ASP A 58 1.43 1.27 6.77
N THR A 59 2.14 0.19 7.04
CA THR A 59 1.55 -1.09 7.41
C THR A 59 1.24 -1.17 8.90
N LEU A 60 2.22 -0.82 9.76
CA LEU A 60 2.20 -1.19 11.17
C LEU A 60 2.08 -0.02 12.15
N TYR A 61 2.16 1.23 11.69
CA TYR A 61 1.98 2.38 12.56
C TYR A 61 0.50 2.68 12.80
N GLY A 62 0.08 2.64 14.06
CA GLY A 62 -1.27 3.03 14.45
C GLY A 62 -1.60 2.63 15.89
N PRO A 63 -2.64 3.23 16.52
CA PRO A 63 -3.02 2.95 17.89
C PRO A 63 -3.87 1.69 18.07
N LEU A 64 -3.94 0.82 17.05
CA LEU A 64 -4.85 -0.31 17.05
C LEU A 64 -4.14 -1.62 17.45
N ARG A 65 -3.76 -2.45 16.48
CA ARG A 65 -3.21 -3.80 16.71
C ARG A 65 -1.98 -4.05 15.83
N PRO A 66 -0.83 -3.39 16.06
CA PRO A 66 0.35 -3.49 15.20
C PRO A 66 0.84 -4.94 15.02
N HIS A 67 1.09 -5.66 16.11
CA HIS A 67 1.60 -7.04 16.06
C HIS A 67 0.61 -8.01 15.39
N ALA A 68 -0.68 -7.93 15.73
CA ALA A 68 -1.69 -8.78 15.10
C ALA A 68 -1.86 -8.49 13.60
N THR A 69 -1.66 -7.23 13.17
CA THR A 69 -1.66 -6.85 11.76
C THR A 69 -0.48 -7.47 11.03
N PHE A 70 0.71 -7.46 11.63
CA PHE A 70 1.89 -8.13 11.09
C PHE A 70 1.67 -9.63 10.93
N GLU A 71 1.25 -10.32 12.00
CA GLU A 71 0.98 -11.77 11.96
C GLU A 71 -0.06 -12.12 10.89
N ARG A 72 -1.11 -11.29 10.77
CA ARG A 72 -2.15 -11.51 9.77
C ARG A 72 -1.63 -11.34 8.35
N LEU A 73 -0.80 -10.35 8.11
CA LEU A 73 -0.20 -10.09 6.80
C LEU A 73 0.75 -11.21 6.36
N LEU A 74 1.52 -11.79 7.30
CA LEU A 74 2.42 -12.91 7.01
C LEU A 74 1.69 -14.20 6.57
N GLN A 75 0.40 -14.34 6.84
CA GLN A 75 -0.40 -15.48 6.41
C GLN A 75 -0.89 -15.36 4.96
N GLU A 76 -0.70 -14.19 4.34
CA GLU A 76 -1.15 -13.90 3.00
C GLU A 76 -0.01 -13.98 1.97
N ASN A 77 -0.38 -14.20 0.73
CA ASN A 77 0.56 -14.19 -0.38
C ASN A 77 0.84 -12.73 -0.82
N VAL A 78 1.59 -11.98 0.01
CA VAL A 78 2.04 -10.64 -0.33
C VAL A 78 3.37 -10.76 -1.06
N LEU A 79 3.34 -10.54 -2.37
CA LEU A 79 4.48 -10.72 -3.27
C LEU A 79 5.56 -9.69 -3.05
N MET A 80 5.17 -8.47 -2.66
CA MET A 80 6.05 -7.35 -2.42
C MET A 80 5.42 -6.35 -1.46
N THR A 81 6.22 -5.87 -0.52
CA THR A 81 5.89 -4.76 0.38
C THR A 81 6.99 -3.71 0.26
N ILE A 82 6.62 -2.44 0.21
CA ILE A 82 7.55 -1.32 0.32
C ILE A 82 7.37 -0.59 1.64
N LEU A 83 8.37 0.19 2.04
CA LEU A 83 8.38 0.95 3.28
C LEU A 83 7.59 2.26 3.11
N GLY A 84 6.59 2.51 3.99
CA GLY A 84 5.93 3.81 4.10
C GLY A 84 6.67 4.76 5.04
N ASN A 85 6.25 6.03 5.07
CA ASN A 85 6.89 7.05 5.92
C ASN A 85 6.68 6.78 7.42
N GLN A 86 5.52 6.26 7.82
CA GLN A 86 5.28 5.92 9.22
C GLN A 86 5.91 4.57 9.61
N ASP A 87 6.06 3.63 8.68
CA ASP A 87 6.86 2.42 8.90
C ASP A 87 8.34 2.79 9.09
N ARG A 88 8.88 3.73 8.29
CA ARG A 88 10.23 4.29 8.46
C ARG A 88 10.39 4.96 9.82
N MET A 89 9.39 5.72 10.28
CA MET A 89 9.40 6.35 11.61
C MET A 89 9.53 5.31 12.74
N ILE A 90 8.92 4.12 12.60
CA ILE A 90 9.13 3.00 13.55
C ILE A 90 10.60 2.55 13.55
N CYS A 91 11.19 2.36 12.37
CA CYS A 91 12.57 1.88 12.25
C CYS A 91 13.62 2.88 12.77
N GLU A 92 13.38 4.17 12.58
CA GLU A 92 14.32 5.26 12.92
C GLU A 92 14.08 5.84 14.33
N ALA A 93 13.12 5.32 15.09
CA ALA A 93 12.70 5.87 16.38
C ALA A 93 13.83 5.95 17.39
N THR A 94 14.02 7.14 17.98
CA THR A 94 14.94 7.39 19.08
C THR A 94 14.21 7.40 20.44
N GLN A 95 14.96 7.30 21.53
CA GLN A 95 14.38 7.43 22.88
C GLN A 95 13.67 8.77 23.10
N GLN A 96 14.12 9.84 22.42
CA GLN A 96 13.47 11.13 22.48
C GLN A 96 12.11 11.11 21.76
N ASP A 97 12.01 10.41 20.62
CA ASP A 97 10.77 10.25 19.88
C ASP A 97 9.74 9.43 20.68
N LEU A 98 10.19 8.38 21.38
CA LEU A 98 9.31 7.57 22.23
C LEU A 98 8.72 8.38 23.39
N ALA A 99 9.49 9.33 23.96
CA ALA A 99 9.01 10.22 25.00
C ALA A 99 8.01 11.27 24.47
N ARG A 100 8.16 11.68 23.20
CA ARG A 100 7.35 12.71 22.54
C ARG A 100 6.07 12.17 21.92
N PHE A 101 6.10 10.96 21.35
CA PHE A 101 5.02 10.37 20.57
C PHE A 101 4.49 9.08 21.23
N PRO A 102 3.45 9.19 22.11
CA PRO A 102 2.93 8.01 22.84
C PRO A 102 2.45 6.87 21.94
N THR A 103 1.87 7.17 20.77
CA THR A 103 1.47 6.14 19.79
C THR A 103 2.67 5.38 19.27
N LEU A 104 3.79 6.05 18.94
CA LEU A 104 5.02 5.39 18.50
C LEU A 104 5.59 4.48 19.58
N ALA A 105 5.60 4.96 20.84
CA ALA A 105 6.04 4.16 21.97
C ALA A 105 5.19 2.91 22.19
N TYR A 106 3.86 3.02 22.00
CA TYR A 106 2.95 1.88 22.02
C TYR A 106 3.26 0.91 20.88
N VAL A 107 3.38 1.39 19.66
CA VAL A 107 3.64 0.59 18.44
C VAL A 107 4.92 -0.22 18.62
N ILE A 108 6.04 0.39 19.00
CA ILE A 108 7.32 -0.29 19.19
C ILE A 108 7.24 -1.37 20.27
N ARG A 109 6.56 -1.08 21.38
CA ARG A 109 6.38 -2.05 22.46
C ARG A 109 5.49 -3.24 22.03
N ASP A 110 4.43 -2.99 21.26
CA ASP A 110 3.50 -4.02 20.78
C ASP A 110 4.14 -4.92 19.72
N LEU A 111 4.93 -4.34 18.80
CA LEU A 111 5.60 -5.06 17.72
C LEU A 111 6.71 -5.99 18.23
N GLY A 112 7.57 -5.53 19.13
CA GLY A 112 8.80 -6.23 19.47
C GLY A 112 9.84 -6.18 18.34
N GLU A 113 10.88 -7.01 18.43
CA GLU A 113 12.05 -6.92 17.53
C GLU A 113 11.80 -7.44 16.11
N GLU A 114 11.10 -8.57 15.97
CA GLU A 114 10.94 -9.27 14.69
C GLU A 114 10.21 -8.42 13.62
N PRO A 115 9.03 -7.82 13.89
CA PRO A 115 8.35 -6.97 12.91
C PRO A 115 9.15 -5.70 12.58
N ILE A 116 9.86 -5.11 13.54
CA ILE A 116 10.72 -3.94 13.30
C ILE A 116 11.90 -4.31 12.40
N HIS A 117 12.50 -5.48 12.62
CA HIS A 117 13.54 -5.99 11.74
C HIS A 117 13.02 -6.26 10.33
N TRP A 118 11.80 -6.80 10.19
CA TRP A 118 11.15 -6.98 8.90
C TRP A 118 10.96 -5.64 8.18
N LEU A 119 10.39 -4.62 8.85
CA LEU A 119 10.23 -3.27 8.28
C LEU A 119 11.56 -2.69 7.80
N SER A 120 12.62 -2.81 8.60
CA SER A 120 13.94 -2.23 8.28
C SER A 120 14.61 -2.83 7.04
N ASN A 121 14.14 -3.98 6.56
CA ASN A 121 14.61 -4.62 5.33
C ASN A 121 13.73 -4.35 4.11
N LEU A 122 12.64 -3.59 4.25
CA LEU A 122 11.77 -3.25 3.14
C LEU A 122 12.40 -2.18 2.23
N PRO A 123 12.27 -2.30 0.91
CA PRO A 123 12.68 -1.26 -0.02
C PRO A 123 11.74 -0.05 0.05
N LYS A 124 12.25 1.15 -0.22
CA LYS A 124 11.45 2.39 -0.32
C LYS A 124 10.62 2.44 -1.61
N THR A 125 11.13 1.86 -2.68
CA THR A 125 10.47 1.71 -3.98
C THR A 125 10.78 0.35 -4.56
N ALA A 126 9.93 -0.15 -5.44
CA ALA A 126 10.14 -1.43 -6.09
C ALA A 126 9.57 -1.46 -7.51
N VAL A 127 10.00 -2.43 -8.30
CA VAL A 127 9.38 -2.75 -9.59
C VAL A 127 8.89 -4.19 -9.51
N TYR A 128 7.60 -4.37 -9.70
CA TYR A 128 6.98 -5.68 -9.78
C TYR A 128 6.70 -6.01 -11.25
N ASP A 129 7.12 -7.21 -11.68
CA ASP A 129 6.89 -7.78 -13.01
C ASP A 129 7.17 -6.81 -14.18
N ARG A 130 8.25 -6.02 -14.10
CA ARG A 130 8.74 -5.05 -15.10
C ARG A 130 7.82 -3.87 -15.37
N ASP A 131 6.50 -4.07 -15.34
CA ASP A 131 5.50 -3.09 -15.80
C ASP A 131 4.90 -2.26 -14.68
N VAL A 132 5.10 -2.65 -13.41
CA VAL A 132 4.49 -2.01 -12.25
C VAL A 132 5.57 -1.40 -11.36
N PHE A 133 5.62 -0.08 -11.26
CA PHE A 133 6.47 0.65 -10.32
C PHE A 133 5.67 0.93 -9.04
N MET A 134 6.32 0.83 -7.88
CA MET A 134 5.72 1.03 -6.56
C MET A 134 6.51 2.08 -5.79
N CYS A 135 5.82 3.07 -5.25
CA CYS A 135 6.33 4.03 -4.26
C CYS A 135 5.25 4.30 -3.21
N HIS A 136 5.63 4.77 -2.02
CA HIS A 136 4.62 5.14 -1.01
C HIS A 136 4.02 6.51 -1.32
N GLY A 137 4.81 7.55 -1.36
CA GLY A 137 4.46 8.88 -1.83
C GLY A 137 4.86 9.07 -3.29
N THR A 138 6.01 9.72 -3.55
CA THR A 138 6.62 9.86 -4.88
C THR A 138 7.81 8.91 -5.04
N PRO A 139 8.39 8.74 -6.26
CA PRO A 139 9.60 7.95 -6.46
C PRO A 139 10.81 8.43 -5.64
N ARG A 140 10.80 9.68 -5.18
CA ARG A 140 11.93 10.32 -4.49
C ARG A 140 11.66 10.64 -3.01
N SER A 141 10.39 10.61 -2.59
CA SER A 141 9.97 10.99 -1.24
C SER A 141 8.78 10.14 -0.80
N ASP A 142 8.85 9.61 0.41
CA ASP A 142 7.76 8.86 1.02
C ASP A 142 6.71 9.76 1.71
N THR A 143 6.96 11.09 1.74
CA THR A 143 6.06 12.08 2.35
C THR A 143 5.42 13.05 1.35
N ASP A 144 5.92 13.10 0.10
CA ASP A 144 5.33 13.98 -0.92
C ASP A 144 4.15 13.29 -1.60
N TYR A 145 3.07 14.01 -1.84
CA TYR A 145 1.89 13.51 -2.54
C TYR A 145 2.15 13.42 -4.05
N LEU A 146 1.88 12.26 -4.65
CA LEU A 146 2.07 12.07 -6.09
C LEU A 146 0.90 12.63 -6.91
N LEU A 147 -0.32 12.30 -6.51
CA LEU A 147 -1.53 12.59 -7.29
C LEU A 147 -2.26 13.86 -6.87
N GLU A 148 -2.01 14.34 -5.64
CA GLU A 148 -2.76 15.45 -5.05
C GLU A 148 -1.89 16.68 -4.80
N ASP A 149 -2.44 17.86 -5.10
CA ASP A 149 -2.09 19.12 -4.48
C ASP A 149 -3.04 19.43 -3.33
N VAL A 150 -2.61 20.26 -2.41
CA VAL A 150 -3.48 20.79 -1.34
C VAL A 150 -3.94 22.19 -1.74
N ILE A 151 -5.22 22.33 -2.05
CA ILE A 151 -5.84 23.61 -2.42
C ILE A 151 -6.90 23.95 -1.36
N GLU A 152 -6.74 25.09 -0.69
CA GLU A 152 -7.67 25.53 0.36
C GLU A 152 -7.91 24.48 1.47
N GLY A 153 -6.86 23.72 1.80
CA GLY A 153 -6.92 22.67 2.81
C GLY A 153 -7.61 21.38 2.39
N GLN A 154 -7.84 21.17 1.08
CA GLN A 154 -8.47 20.00 0.51
C GLN A 154 -7.60 19.37 -0.60
N PRO A 155 -7.63 18.03 -0.78
CA PRO A 155 -6.91 17.39 -1.86
C PRO A 155 -7.55 17.70 -3.22
N ALA A 156 -6.74 18.13 -4.16
CA ALA A 156 -7.12 18.32 -5.56
C ALA A 156 -6.16 17.54 -6.46
N VAL A 157 -6.67 16.88 -7.49
CA VAL A 157 -5.80 16.15 -8.41
C VAL A 157 -4.85 17.09 -9.14
N ARG A 158 -3.56 16.72 -9.20
CA ARG A 158 -2.52 17.46 -9.95
C ARG A 158 -2.81 17.41 -11.46
N SER A 159 -2.24 18.37 -12.18
CA SER A 159 -2.20 18.27 -13.64
C SER A 159 -1.31 17.11 -14.11
N ASP A 160 -1.62 16.54 -15.27
CA ASP A 160 -0.82 15.49 -15.91
C ASP A 160 0.66 15.85 -16.00
N ALA A 161 0.97 17.08 -16.37
CA ALA A 161 2.34 17.58 -16.48
C ALA A 161 3.07 17.55 -15.12
N ALA A 162 2.41 17.94 -14.05
CA ALA A 162 2.99 17.92 -12.71
C ALA A 162 3.23 16.47 -12.21
N ILE A 163 2.30 15.56 -12.47
CA ILE A 163 2.47 14.14 -12.14
C ILE A 163 3.61 13.53 -12.96
N ALA A 164 3.67 13.80 -14.27
CA ALA A 164 4.72 13.30 -15.16
C ALA A 164 6.12 13.81 -14.76
N GLU A 165 6.24 15.04 -14.27
CA GLU A 165 7.48 15.60 -13.74
C GLU A 165 7.95 14.85 -12.49
N LEU A 166 7.05 14.58 -11.55
CA LEU A 166 7.33 13.77 -10.35
C LEU A 166 7.75 12.33 -10.70
N LEU A 167 7.21 11.78 -11.79
CA LEU A 167 7.53 10.45 -12.31
C LEU A 167 8.75 10.43 -13.24
N SER A 168 9.49 11.54 -13.38
CA SER A 168 10.67 11.59 -14.24
C SER A 168 11.66 10.46 -13.93
N GLY A 169 11.97 9.62 -14.92
CA GLY A 169 12.81 8.44 -14.82
C GLY A 169 12.05 7.13 -14.51
N VAL A 170 10.74 7.18 -14.31
CA VAL A 170 9.88 6.00 -14.18
C VAL A 170 9.25 5.70 -15.55
N HIS A 171 9.49 4.50 -16.06
CA HIS A 171 9.07 4.10 -17.41
C HIS A 171 8.02 2.98 -17.43
N GLN A 172 7.65 2.48 -16.26
CA GLN A 172 6.64 1.43 -16.11
C GLN A 172 5.25 1.95 -16.52
N ALA A 173 4.48 1.06 -17.17
CA ALA A 173 3.13 1.40 -17.64
C ALA A 173 2.17 1.68 -16.46
N ILE A 174 2.39 1.01 -15.33
CA ILE A 174 1.60 1.15 -14.11
C ILE A 174 2.48 1.73 -13.01
N VAL A 175 1.96 2.73 -12.30
CA VAL A 175 2.58 3.30 -11.10
C VAL A 175 1.60 3.17 -9.95
N LEU A 176 2.05 2.59 -8.84
CA LEU A 176 1.27 2.43 -7.62
C LEU A 176 1.81 3.38 -6.55
N CYS A 177 0.94 4.15 -5.92
CA CYS A 177 1.27 5.01 -4.79
C CYS A 177 0.21 4.90 -3.69
N GLY A 178 0.54 5.32 -2.48
CA GLY A 178 -0.33 5.36 -1.30
C GLY A 178 -0.37 6.75 -0.67
N HIS A 179 -0.18 6.81 0.65
CA HIS A 179 0.09 8.00 1.49
C HIS A 179 -1.07 8.99 1.64
N THR A 180 -1.75 9.38 0.57
CA THR A 180 -2.86 10.35 0.68
C THR A 180 -4.17 9.74 1.18
N HIS A 181 -4.27 8.42 1.24
CA HIS A 181 -5.47 7.65 1.58
C HIS A 181 -6.68 7.89 0.64
N VAL A 182 -6.52 8.69 -0.42
CA VAL A 182 -7.59 9.03 -1.36
C VAL A 182 -7.54 8.08 -2.56
N PRO A 183 -8.52 7.16 -2.70
CA PRO A 183 -8.52 6.22 -3.81
C PRO A 183 -8.70 6.95 -5.14
N ARG A 184 -7.75 6.75 -6.07
CA ARG A 184 -7.73 7.45 -7.35
C ARG A 184 -7.02 6.64 -8.44
N VAL A 185 -7.51 6.76 -9.66
CA VAL A 185 -6.85 6.28 -10.88
C VAL A 185 -6.72 7.46 -11.84
N VAL A 186 -5.50 7.72 -12.28
CA VAL A 186 -5.21 8.77 -13.28
C VAL A 186 -4.46 8.13 -14.44
N GLN A 187 -4.96 8.29 -15.65
CA GLN A 187 -4.24 7.93 -16.87
C GLN A 187 -3.62 9.19 -17.48
N LEU A 188 -2.31 9.21 -17.55
CA LEU A 188 -1.56 10.34 -18.09
C LEU A 188 -1.57 10.33 -19.63
N GLU A 189 -1.32 11.50 -20.24
CA GLU A 189 -1.22 11.64 -21.72
C GLU A 189 -0.14 10.76 -22.34
N ASN A 190 0.93 10.42 -21.59
CA ASN A 190 1.98 9.51 -22.05
C ASN A 190 1.59 8.01 -21.97
N GLY A 191 0.36 7.71 -21.52
CA GLY A 191 -0.20 6.36 -21.42
C GLY A 191 0.03 5.66 -20.08
N GLN A 192 0.83 6.21 -19.16
CA GLN A 192 1.00 5.65 -17.82
C GLN A 192 -0.30 5.72 -17.02
N ILE A 193 -0.58 4.68 -16.23
CA ILE A 193 -1.72 4.65 -15.31
C ILE A 193 -1.16 4.72 -13.88
N VAL A 194 -1.56 5.76 -13.14
CA VAL A 194 -1.15 5.98 -11.75
C VAL A 194 -2.34 5.63 -10.85
N ILE A 195 -2.10 4.78 -9.85
CA ILE A 195 -3.15 4.21 -9.00
C ILE A 195 -2.79 4.45 -7.53
N ASN A 196 -3.68 5.11 -6.81
CA ASN A 196 -3.73 5.09 -5.36
C ASN A 196 -4.92 4.23 -4.95
N PRO A 197 -4.73 3.12 -4.22
CA PRO A 197 -5.84 2.25 -3.81
C PRO A 197 -6.69 2.87 -2.69
N GLY A 198 -6.25 3.99 -2.10
CA GLY A 198 -6.76 4.50 -0.84
C GLY A 198 -6.21 3.72 0.35
N SER A 199 -6.70 3.99 1.54
CA SER A 199 -6.25 3.35 2.78
C SER A 199 -7.13 2.15 3.15
N VAL A 200 -6.47 1.05 3.55
CA VAL A 200 -7.16 -0.07 4.20
C VAL A 200 -7.65 0.34 5.59
N GLY A 201 -6.81 1.03 6.37
CA GLY A 201 -7.04 1.19 7.80
C GLY A 201 -7.57 2.53 8.26
N VAL A 202 -7.26 3.62 7.57
CA VAL A 202 -7.53 5.00 8.01
C VAL A 202 -8.12 5.84 6.88
N PRO A 203 -9.44 5.94 6.77
CA PRO A 203 -10.12 6.60 5.65
C PRO A 203 -10.08 8.14 5.71
N ALA A 204 -9.61 8.73 6.81
CA ALA A 204 -9.41 10.16 6.93
C ALA A 204 -8.34 10.50 7.96
N TYR A 205 -7.57 11.55 7.68
CA TYR A 205 -6.61 12.16 8.59
C TYR A 205 -6.47 13.67 8.31
N ASP A 206 -5.89 14.41 9.24
CA ASP A 206 -5.43 15.78 9.04
C ASP A 206 -3.91 15.88 9.17
N ASP A 207 -3.31 16.81 8.45
CA ASP A 207 -1.89 17.11 8.49
C ASP A 207 -1.66 18.63 8.45
N ILE A 208 -0.47 19.04 8.85
CA ILE A 208 0.00 20.43 8.80
C ILE A 208 1.01 20.69 7.68
N GLU A 209 1.55 19.63 7.08
CA GLU A 209 2.50 19.69 5.97
C GLU A 209 1.88 19.20 4.66
N PRO A 210 2.17 19.83 3.52
CA PRO A 210 2.92 21.09 3.32
C PRO A 210 2.19 22.35 3.80
N VAL A 211 0.88 22.28 4.01
CA VAL A 211 0.00 23.27 4.63
C VAL A 211 -1.12 22.52 5.37
N LYS A 212 -1.74 23.16 6.37
CA LYS A 212 -2.82 22.51 7.11
C LYS A 212 -3.96 22.07 6.18
N HIS A 213 -4.27 20.78 6.18
CA HIS A 213 -5.27 20.18 5.32
C HIS A 213 -5.91 18.92 5.92
N ARG A 214 -6.90 18.39 5.20
CA ARG A 214 -7.59 17.14 5.52
C ARG A 214 -7.63 16.24 4.30
N MET A 215 -7.30 14.97 4.51
CA MET A 215 -7.54 13.90 3.56
C MET A 215 -8.77 13.12 4.01
N GLU A 216 -9.84 13.15 3.24
CA GLU A 216 -11.13 12.60 3.63
C GLU A 216 -11.77 11.86 2.44
N ILE A 217 -12.22 10.62 2.67
CA ILE A 217 -12.98 9.89 1.64
C ILE A 217 -14.49 9.84 1.91
N PHE A 218 -14.93 10.47 3.00
CA PHE A 218 -16.33 10.59 3.42
C PHE A 218 -17.06 9.25 3.61
N SER A 219 -16.32 8.19 3.90
CA SER A 219 -16.80 6.84 4.15
C SER A 219 -15.90 6.14 5.15
N PRO A 220 -16.42 5.38 6.12
CA PRO A 220 -15.62 4.61 7.07
C PRO A 220 -15.09 3.29 6.48
N HIS A 221 -15.41 2.98 5.24
CA HIS A 221 -15.06 1.71 4.62
C HIS A 221 -13.58 1.63 4.25
N ALA A 222 -13.00 0.44 4.40
CA ALA A 222 -11.66 0.14 3.94
C ALA A 222 -11.57 0.21 2.42
N CYS A 223 -10.44 0.71 1.89
CA CYS A 223 -10.20 0.78 0.45
C CYS A 223 -9.06 -0.14 0.03
N TYR A 224 -9.16 -0.72 -1.15
CA TYR A 224 -8.07 -1.39 -1.85
C TYR A 224 -8.34 -1.35 -3.36
N ALA A 225 -7.37 -1.72 -4.19
CA ALA A 225 -7.57 -1.81 -5.62
C ALA A 225 -7.32 -3.23 -6.15
N ILE A 226 -7.92 -3.55 -7.28
CA ILE A 226 -7.62 -4.75 -8.08
C ILE A 226 -7.05 -4.28 -9.41
N LEU A 227 -5.86 -4.75 -9.74
CA LEU A 227 -5.22 -4.59 -11.03
C LEU A 227 -5.34 -5.90 -11.80
N GLU A 228 -5.85 -5.85 -13.03
CA GLU A 228 -6.05 -7.02 -13.86
C GLU A 228 -5.52 -6.76 -15.27
N GLN A 229 -4.65 -7.67 -15.75
CA GLN A 229 -4.16 -7.63 -17.12
C GLN A 229 -5.09 -8.44 -18.03
N SER A 230 -5.49 -7.84 -19.16
CA SER A 230 -6.29 -8.46 -20.21
C SER A 230 -5.66 -8.22 -21.59
N ASP A 231 -6.19 -8.89 -22.61
CA ASP A 231 -5.75 -8.68 -24.00
C ASP A 231 -5.98 -7.22 -24.49
N ALA A 232 -6.92 -6.51 -23.86
CA ALA A 232 -7.24 -5.11 -24.16
C ALA A 232 -6.37 -4.11 -23.37
N GLY A 233 -5.52 -4.58 -22.44
CA GLY A 233 -4.68 -3.77 -21.57
C GLY A 233 -5.02 -3.95 -20.08
N TRP A 234 -4.73 -2.94 -19.28
CA TRP A 234 -4.90 -2.97 -17.83
C TRP A 234 -6.28 -2.47 -17.39
N ASN A 235 -6.95 -3.26 -16.56
CA ASN A 235 -8.18 -2.88 -15.88
C ASN A 235 -7.89 -2.60 -14.41
N VAL A 236 -8.51 -1.55 -13.86
CA VAL A 236 -8.37 -1.15 -12.46
C VAL A 236 -9.75 -1.05 -11.84
N SER A 237 -9.94 -1.71 -10.69
CA SER A 237 -11.15 -1.57 -9.87
C SER A 237 -10.76 -1.01 -8.51
N LEU A 238 -11.38 0.10 -8.10
CA LEU A 238 -11.28 0.63 -6.74
C LEU A 238 -12.42 0.06 -5.91
N GLU A 239 -12.08 -0.64 -4.83
CA GLU A 239 -13.04 -1.36 -3.99
C GLU A 239 -13.20 -0.67 -2.63
N ARG A 240 -14.43 -0.66 -2.11
CA ARG A 240 -14.76 -0.20 -0.76
C ARG A 240 -15.42 -1.32 0.02
N VAL A 241 -14.83 -1.68 1.16
CA VAL A 241 -15.21 -2.84 1.94
C VAL A 241 -15.72 -2.42 3.31
N ALA A 242 -16.96 -2.79 3.61
CA ALA A 242 -17.52 -2.59 4.94
C ALA A 242 -16.86 -3.55 5.94
N TYR A 243 -16.57 -3.03 7.13
CA TYR A 243 -16.07 -3.81 8.26
C TYR A 243 -16.58 -3.22 9.58
N ASP A 244 -16.28 -3.82 10.72
CA ASP A 244 -16.66 -3.28 12.04
C ASP A 244 -15.76 -2.09 12.40
N HIS A 245 -15.93 -0.96 11.70
CA HIS A 245 -15.20 0.27 11.93
C HIS A 245 -15.52 0.91 13.29
N HIS A 246 -16.68 0.60 13.88
CA HIS A 246 -17.00 1.07 15.23
C HIS A 246 -16.10 0.44 16.27
N LYS A 247 -15.85 -0.88 16.18
CA LYS A 247 -14.92 -1.59 17.06
C LYS A 247 -13.49 -1.04 16.93
N ALA A 248 -13.03 -0.77 15.71
CA ALA A 248 -11.72 -0.16 15.49
C ALA A 248 -11.63 1.26 16.08
N ALA A 249 -12.67 2.07 15.88
CA ALA A 249 -12.75 3.42 16.45
C ALA A 249 -12.82 3.42 17.99
N GLU A 250 -13.53 2.49 18.60
CA GLU A 250 -13.56 2.35 20.06
C GLU A 250 -12.18 1.98 20.63
N LEU A 251 -11.45 1.10 19.94
CA LEU A 251 -10.08 0.77 20.33
C LEU A 251 -9.17 2.01 20.22
N ALA A 252 -9.25 2.79 19.17
CA ALA A 252 -8.48 4.04 19.03
C ALA A 252 -8.80 5.03 20.17
N ARG A 253 -10.08 5.18 20.55
CA ARG A 253 -10.47 6.02 21.71
C ARG A 253 -9.89 5.51 23.02
N SER A 254 -9.87 4.20 23.23
CA SER A 254 -9.28 3.60 24.45
C SER A 254 -7.78 3.85 24.56
N MET A 255 -7.13 4.17 23.43
CA MET A 255 -5.72 4.57 23.33
C MET A 255 -5.52 6.10 23.37
N ASN A 256 -6.57 6.87 23.73
CA ASN A 256 -6.59 8.33 23.74
C ASN A 256 -6.31 8.96 22.37
N ARG A 257 -6.74 8.31 21.28
CA ARG A 257 -6.61 8.79 19.91
C ARG A 257 -7.99 9.07 19.29
N ASP A 258 -8.65 10.10 19.82
CA ASP A 258 -9.95 10.56 19.33
C ASP A 258 -9.93 11.05 17.89
N ASP A 259 -8.79 11.58 17.44
CA ASP A 259 -8.51 11.94 16.04
C ASP A 259 -8.62 10.73 15.11
N TRP A 260 -7.89 9.64 15.43
CA TRP A 260 -7.97 8.38 14.70
C TRP A 260 -9.37 7.76 14.76
N ALA A 261 -9.97 7.79 15.94
CA ALA A 261 -11.32 7.25 16.13
C ALA A 261 -12.36 7.98 15.28
N GLN A 262 -12.22 9.29 15.13
CA GLN A 262 -13.10 10.11 14.28
C GLN A 262 -12.92 9.75 12.81
N GLY A 263 -11.67 9.73 12.31
CA GLY A 263 -11.35 9.35 10.94
C GLY A 263 -11.86 7.97 10.59
N ILE A 264 -11.55 6.96 11.43
CA ILE A 264 -11.96 5.56 11.24
C ILE A 264 -13.48 5.41 11.26
N ALA A 265 -14.18 6.08 12.20
CA ALA A 265 -15.63 5.93 12.34
C ALA A 265 -16.43 6.56 11.21
N THR A 266 -15.88 7.58 10.53
CA THR A 266 -16.69 8.44 9.65
C THR A 266 -16.08 8.70 8.27
N GLY A 267 -14.79 8.48 8.11
CA GLY A 267 -14.04 8.95 6.94
C GLY A 267 -13.97 10.48 6.84
N ARG A 268 -14.08 11.16 7.98
CA ARG A 268 -14.04 12.63 8.09
C ARG A 268 -13.24 13.06 9.32
N MET A 269 -12.60 14.23 9.22
CA MET A 269 -11.97 14.93 10.34
C MET A 269 -12.89 16.06 10.87
N LYS A 270 -12.64 16.54 12.11
CA LYS A 270 -13.42 17.62 12.73
C LYS A 270 -12.86 19.00 12.41
#